data_d488060e35d9ab38e21b7fb8964d483f
#
_entry.id   d488060e35d9ab38e21b7fb8964d483f
#
_cell.length_a   1.000
_cell.length_b   1.000
_cell.length_c   1.000
_cell.angle_alpha   90.00
_cell.angle_beta   90.00
_cell.angle_gamma   90.00
#
_symmetry.space_group_name_H-M   'P 1'
#
loop_
_entity.id
_entity.type
_entity.pdbx_description
1 polymer ?
#
loop_
_entity_poly.entity_id
_entity_poly.type
_entity_poly.pdbx_seq_one_letter_code
_entity_poly.pdbx_strand_id
1 'polypeptide(L)'
;MTLFRRFPTFLLCAVLALLCATRPARAVEDALACGEETARQEKMQAIPDRLLHAISLVESGRWDAEHRATLAWPWTVMAEGEGRFLPSKQAAIAEVRKLQARGVRNIDVGCMQVNLLAHPDAFATLDEAFEPRSNVAYAGRFLNELYNQDGNWGQAGAHYHSQTPSEAMPYKAKLMAVWDKARGHADTRVQLASLEEEVSAARLPLGIVFATDHAPARAAEGTAPAKNEALARTEAERAAAKRSADAYRQAKLEEYRQKKGLANAG
;
A
#
# COMPACT_ATOMS: atom_id res chain seq x y z
N MET A 1 -12.63 -41.66 52.24
CA MET A 1 -11.34 -41.23 51.68
C MET A 1 -11.56 -40.76 50.27
N THR A 2 -11.75 -39.46 50.05
CA THR A 2 -12.01 -38.81 48.74
C THR A 2 -10.77 -38.01 48.34
N LEU A 3 -10.01 -38.54 47.37
CA LEU A 3 -8.87 -37.84 46.78
C LEU A 3 -9.39 -36.79 45.79
N PHE A 4 -9.35 -35.52 46.18
CA PHE A 4 -9.51 -34.37 45.27
C PHE A 4 -8.21 -34.21 44.44
N ARG A 5 -8.25 -34.62 43.19
CA ARG A 5 -7.20 -34.44 42.19
C ARG A 5 -7.17 -32.98 41.73
N ARG A 6 -6.27 -32.16 42.29
CA ARG A 6 -6.03 -30.78 41.87
C ARG A 6 -5.42 -30.81 40.47
N PHE A 7 -6.19 -30.46 39.42
CA PHE A 7 -5.67 -30.20 38.10
C PHE A 7 -4.90 -28.86 38.11
N PRO A 8 -3.71 -28.78 37.51
CA PRO A 8 -2.91 -27.57 37.58
C PRO A 8 -3.49 -26.50 36.62
N THR A 9 -4.14 -25.51 37.20
CA THR A 9 -4.65 -24.29 36.53
C THR A 9 -3.56 -23.51 35.78
N PHE A 10 -2.28 -23.78 36.08
CA PHE A 10 -1.13 -23.14 35.40
C PHE A 10 -0.96 -23.56 33.95
N LEU A 11 -1.36 -24.77 33.55
CA LEU A 11 -1.21 -25.23 32.16
C LEU A 11 -2.19 -24.52 31.19
N LEU A 12 -3.39 -24.21 31.68
CA LEU A 12 -4.41 -23.52 30.87
C LEU A 12 -4.04 -22.08 30.59
N CYS A 13 -3.45 -21.36 31.56
CA CYS A 13 -2.97 -19.98 31.38
C CYS A 13 -1.79 -19.89 30.40
N ALA A 14 -0.88 -20.87 30.40
CA ALA A 14 0.26 -20.91 29.49
C ALA A 14 -0.17 -21.15 28.04
N VAL A 15 -1.18 -21.98 27.79
CA VAL A 15 -1.72 -22.23 26.45
C VAL A 15 -2.50 -21.03 25.92
N LEU A 16 -3.26 -20.31 26.77
CA LEU A 16 -3.94 -19.07 26.38
C LEU A 16 -2.94 -17.94 26.05
N ALA A 17 -1.85 -17.81 26.79
CA ALA A 17 -0.81 -16.82 26.52
C ALA A 17 -0.07 -17.08 25.21
N LEU A 18 0.14 -18.35 24.83
CA LEU A 18 0.78 -18.71 23.56
C LEU A 18 -0.11 -18.41 22.34
N LEU A 19 -1.44 -18.47 22.48
CA LEU A 19 -2.40 -18.15 21.41
C LEU A 19 -2.56 -16.65 21.17
N CYS A 20 -2.23 -15.79 22.15
CA CYS A 20 -2.27 -14.33 22.00
C CYS A 20 -1.03 -13.75 21.30
N ALA A 21 0.12 -14.46 21.30
CA ALA A 21 1.40 -13.94 20.80
C ALA A 21 1.57 -14.02 19.26
N THR A 22 0.71 -14.75 18.56
CA THR A 22 0.89 -15.00 17.10
C THR A 22 0.16 -14.00 16.18
N ARG A 23 -0.71 -13.15 16.72
CA ARG A 23 -1.49 -12.19 15.93
C ARG A 23 -0.72 -10.97 15.42
N PRO A 24 0.20 -10.31 16.15
CA PRO A 24 0.88 -9.11 15.65
C PRO A 24 1.86 -9.40 14.50
N ALA A 25 2.59 -10.52 14.52
CA ALA A 25 3.57 -10.84 13.48
C ALA A 25 2.94 -11.01 12.08
N ARG A 26 1.76 -11.64 12.01
CA ARG A 26 1.06 -11.87 10.74
C ARG A 26 0.48 -10.59 10.13
N ALA A 27 0.02 -9.66 10.96
CA ALA A 27 -0.50 -8.37 10.48
C ALA A 27 0.60 -7.49 9.88
N VAL A 28 1.82 -7.55 10.41
CA VAL A 28 3.00 -6.85 9.86
C VAL A 28 3.40 -7.46 8.51
N GLU A 29 3.45 -8.78 8.42
CA GLU A 29 3.75 -9.50 7.17
C GLU A 29 2.72 -9.16 6.07
N ASP A 30 1.42 -9.18 6.39
CA ASP A 30 0.35 -8.78 5.47
C ASP A 30 0.50 -7.32 5.00
N ALA A 31 0.88 -6.40 5.90
CA ALA A 31 1.04 -4.99 5.57
C ALA A 31 2.19 -4.72 4.57
N LEU A 32 3.23 -5.54 4.57
CA LEU A 32 4.40 -5.39 3.70
C LEU A 32 4.31 -6.21 2.41
N ALA A 33 3.44 -7.22 2.36
CA ALA A 33 3.36 -8.19 1.28
C ALA A 33 3.19 -7.57 -0.12
N CYS A 34 2.35 -6.54 -0.27
CA CYS A 34 2.19 -5.86 -1.56
C CYS A 34 3.48 -5.14 -1.99
N GLY A 35 4.15 -4.46 -1.05
CA GLY A 35 5.38 -3.72 -1.34
C GLY A 35 6.54 -4.61 -1.75
N GLU A 36 6.71 -5.74 -1.06
CA GLU A 36 7.73 -6.74 -1.37
C GLU A 36 7.49 -7.37 -2.75
N GLU A 37 6.24 -7.73 -3.03
CA GLU A 37 5.90 -8.36 -4.28
C GLU A 37 5.99 -7.40 -5.47
N THR A 38 5.59 -6.12 -5.32
CA THR A 38 5.76 -5.11 -6.37
C THR A 38 7.24 -4.93 -6.72
N ALA A 39 8.13 -4.81 -5.72
CA ALA A 39 9.57 -4.69 -5.96
C ALA A 39 10.16 -5.91 -6.67
N ARG A 40 9.66 -7.11 -6.36
CA ARG A 40 10.07 -8.35 -7.02
C ARG A 40 9.60 -8.39 -8.48
N GLN A 41 8.32 -8.07 -8.74
CA GLN A 41 7.75 -8.12 -10.08
C GLN A 41 8.33 -7.03 -10.99
N GLU A 42 8.63 -5.84 -10.48
CA GLU A 42 9.33 -4.80 -11.21
C GLU A 42 10.65 -5.31 -11.82
N LYS A 43 11.46 -6.01 -11.02
CA LYS A 43 12.72 -6.62 -11.47
C LYS A 43 12.49 -7.75 -12.47
N MET A 44 11.55 -8.66 -12.19
CA MET A 44 11.29 -9.85 -13.01
C MET A 44 10.71 -9.50 -14.38
N GLN A 45 9.93 -8.43 -14.47
CA GLN A 45 9.20 -8.04 -15.66
C GLN A 45 9.78 -6.80 -16.36
N ALA A 46 10.97 -6.33 -15.94
CA ALA A 46 11.65 -5.15 -16.47
C ALA A 46 10.77 -3.87 -16.44
N ILE A 47 9.94 -3.75 -15.42
CA ILE A 47 9.13 -2.55 -15.17
C ILE A 47 10.00 -1.55 -14.40
N PRO A 48 9.91 -0.23 -14.67
CA PRO A 48 10.67 0.79 -13.97
C PRO A 48 10.49 0.69 -12.45
N ASP A 49 11.60 0.90 -11.73
CA ASP A 49 11.63 0.84 -10.27
C ASP A 49 10.54 1.72 -9.66
N ARG A 50 9.87 1.19 -8.64
CA ARG A 50 8.77 1.82 -7.89
C ARG A 50 7.49 2.13 -8.69
N LEU A 51 7.35 1.73 -9.95
CA LEU A 51 6.12 2.01 -10.69
C LEU A 51 4.94 1.13 -10.25
N LEU A 52 5.13 -0.20 -10.16
CA LEU A 52 4.09 -1.09 -9.61
C LEU A 52 3.79 -0.76 -8.15
N HIS A 53 4.84 -0.42 -7.38
CA HIS A 53 4.65 0.04 -6.01
C HIS A 53 3.79 1.31 -5.96
N ALA A 54 4.04 2.30 -6.81
CA ALA A 54 3.22 3.51 -6.87
C ALA A 54 1.77 3.22 -7.26
N ILE A 55 1.55 2.34 -8.26
CA ILE A 55 0.20 1.89 -8.63
C ILE A 55 -0.48 1.23 -7.43
N SER A 56 0.17 0.30 -6.73
CA SER A 56 -0.42 -0.37 -5.58
C SER A 56 -0.81 0.60 -4.45
N LEU A 57 0.00 1.65 -4.21
CA LEU A 57 -0.33 2.70 -3.25
C LEU A 57 -1.54 3.54 -3.68
N VAL A 58 -1.69 3.79 -4.99
CA VAL A 58 -2.85 4.52 -5.53
C VAL A 58 -4.12 3.69 -5.43
N GLU A 59 -4.04 2.37 -5.67
CA GLU A 59 -5.16 1.45 -5.77
C GLU A 59 -5.67 0.94 -4.41
N SER A 60 -4.77 0.48 -3.57
CA SER A 60 -5.13 -0.18 -2.30
C SER A 60 -4.43 0.43 -1.08
N GLY A 61 -3.82 1.60 -1.23
CA GLY A 61 -3.08 2.27 -0.16
C GLY A 61 -3.98 2.71 1.00
N ARG A 62 -3.61 2.31 2.21
CA ARG A 62 -4.21 2.78 3.45
C ARG A 62 -3.13 3.28 4.41
N TRP A 63 -3.49 4.21 5.30
CA TRP A 63 -2.57 4.64 6.36
C TRP A 63 -2.37 3.53 7.38
N ASP A 64 -1.12 3.20 7.61
CA ASP A 64 -0.70 2.28 8.67
C ASP A 64 -0.05 3.07 9.80
N ALA A 65 -0.63 2.98 11.01
CA ALA A 65 -0.18 3.77 12.16
C ALA A 65 1.13 3.22 12.77
N GLU A 66 1.37 1.92 12.66
CA GLU A 66 2.57 1.26 13.19
C GLU A 66 3.79 1.65 12.37
N HIS A 67 3.68 1.59 11.04
CA HIS A 67 4.76 1.97 10.12
C HIS A 67 4.80 3.48 9.84
N ARG A 68 3.79 4.25 10.28
CA ARG A 68 3.62 5.68 10.00
C ARG A 68 3.72 6.01 8.51
N ALA A 69 3.18 5.14 7.68
CA ALA A 69 3.24 5.20 6.23
C ALA A 69 1.92 4.78 5.58
N THR A 70 1.72 5.17 4.33
CA THR A 70 0.67 4.57 3.51
C THR A 70 1.22 3.29 2.91
N LEU A 71 0.56 2.16 3.16
CA LEU A 71 0.91 0.85 2.64
C LEU A 71 -0.24 0.30 1.80
N ALA A 72 0.06 -0.34 0.68
CA ALA A 72 -0.92 -1.08 -0.10
C ALA A 72 -1.39 -2.30 0.71
N TRP A 73 -2.72 -2.53 0.75
CA TRP A 73 -3.29 -3.58 1.57
C TRP A 73 -3.81 -4.75 0.72
N PRO A 74 -3.31 -5.98 0.91
CA PRO A 74 -3.63 -7.11 0.04
C PRO A 74 -5.09 -7.56 0.13
N TRP A 75 -5.75 -7.31 1.25
CA TRP A 75 -7.15 -7.71 1.49
C TRP A 75 -8.14 -6.57 1.22
N THR A 76 -7.88 -5.84 0.12
CA THR A 76 -8.72 -4.72 -0.33
C THR A 76 -9.73 -5.19 -1.36
N VAL A 77 -10.98 -4.79 -1.19
CA VAL A 77 -12.09 -5.04 -2.11
C VAL A 77 -12.77 -3.71 -2.41
N MET A 78 -12.86 -3.34 -3.69
CA MET A 78 -13.64 -2.20 -4.16
C MET A 78 -14.84 -2.71 -4.95
N ALA A 79 -16.03 -2.26 -4.59
CA ALA A 79 -17.24 -2.53 -5.33
C ALA A 79 -18.31 -1.50 -4.98
N GLU A 80 -19.20 -1.20 -5.94
CA GLU A 80 -20.32 -0.27 -5.73
C GLU A 80 -19.87 1.14 -5.26
N GLY A 81 -18.64 1.55 -5.63
CA GLY A 81 -18.04 2.82 -5.21
C GLY A 81 -17.49 2.84 -3.79
N GLU A 82 -17.48 1.71 -3.09
CA GLU A 82 -17.02 1.58 -1.70
C GLU A 82 -15.79 0.68 -1.60
N GLY A 83 -14.69 1.24 -1.08
CA GLY A 83 -13.46 0.49 -0.75
C GLY A 83 -13.52 -0.09 0.65
N ARG A 84 -13.20 -1.38 0.76
CA ARG A 84 -13.19 -2.14 2.01
C ARG A 84 -11.82 -2.73 2.25
N PHE A 85 -11.23 -2.46 3.40
CA PHE A 85 -9.98 -3.05 3.87
C PHE A 85 -10.30 -4.16 4.87
N LEU A 86 -10.27 -5.41 4.40
CA LEU A 86 -10.64 -6.56 5.22
C LEU A 86 -9.46 -7.01 6.10
N PRO A 87 -9.72 -7.67 7.24
CA PRO A 87 -8.68 -8.02 8.19
C PRO A 87 -7.86 -9.26 7.78
N SER A 88 -8.29 -10.00 6.77
CA SER A 88 -7.61 -11.21 6.29
C SER A 88 -8.04 -11.58 4.87
N LYS A 89 -7.24 -12.43 4.22
CA LYS A 89 -7.54 -13.03 2.92
C LYS A 89 -8.91 -13.73 2.91
N GLN A 90 -9.21 -14.50 3.94
CA GLN A 90 -10.47 -15.21 4.07
C GLN A 90 -11.67 -14.27 4.19
N ALA A 91 -11.53 -13.18 4.94
CA ALA A 91 -12.56 -12.15 5.05
C ALA A 91 -12.79 -11.44 3.70
N ALA A 92 -11.73 -11.16 2.94
CA ALA A 92 -11.82 -10.57 1.61
C ALA A 92 -12.53 -11.50 0.61
N ILE A 93 -12.19 -12.78 0.60
CA ILE A 93 -12.87 -13.80 -0.22
C ILE A 93 -14.35 -13.91 0.15
N ALA A 94 -14.67 -13.91 1.43
CA ALA A 94 -16.05 -13.98 1.90
C ALA A 94 -16.86 -12.74 1.46
N GLU A 95 -16.26 -11.55 1.52
CA GLU A 95 -16.91 -10.33 1.04
C GLU A 95 -17.16 -10.35 -0.47
N VAL A 96 -16.19 -10.79 -1.28
CA VAL A 96 -16.39 -10.94 -2.73
C VAL A 96 -17.54 -11.93 -3.04
N ARG A 97 -17.57 -13.07 -2.36
CA ARG A 97 -18.66 -14.06 -2.55
C ARG A 97 -20.02 -13.49 -2.17
N LYS A 98 -20.11 -12.72 -1.10
CA LYS A 98 -21.32 -12.02 -0.68
C LYS A 98 -21.77 -10.99 -1.73
N LEU A 99 -20.87 -10.21 -2.28
CA LEU A 99 -21.15 -9.27 -3.38
C LEU A 99 -21.64 -10.00 -4.62
N GLN A 100 -20.97 -11.07 -5.02
CA GLN A 100 -21.36 -11.89 -6.18
C GLN A 100 -22.75 -12.55 -6.01
N ALA A 101 -23.07 -13.01 -4.80
CA ALA A 101 -24.40 -13.56 -4.49
C ALA A 101 -25.52 -12.51 -4.61
N ARG A 102 -25.22 -11.22 -4.46
CA ARG A 102 -26.12 -10.09 -4.71
C ARG A 102 -26.16 -9.67 -6.19
N GLY A 103 -25.43 -10.35 -7.06
CA GLY A 103 -25.35 -10.02 -8.49
C GLY A 103 -24.32 -8.93 -8.83
N VAL A 104 -23.52 -8.46 -7.87
CA VAL A 104 -22.45 -7.49 -8.13
C VAL A 104 -21.31 -8.18 -8.88
N ARG A 105 -20.93 -7.66 -10.04
CA ARG A 105 -19.88 -8.23 -10.90
C ARG A 105 -18.65 -7.37 -11.00
N ASN A 106 -18.82 -6.02 -10.99
CA ASN A 106 -17.72 -5.08 -11.06
C ASN A 106 -17.07 -4.97 -9.68
N ILE A 107 -16.03 -5.77 -9.47
CA ILE A 107 -15.34 -5.92 -8.18
C ILE A 107 -13.84 -5.89 -8.45
N ASP A 108 -13.14 -4.95 -7.79
CA ASP A 108 -11.68 -4.85 -7.84
C ASP A 108 -11.09 -5.50 -6.59
N VAL A 109 -9.99 -6.25 -6.73
CA VAL A 109 -9.45 -7.06 -5.65
C VAL A 109 -7.93 -6.98 -5.52
N GLY A 110 -7.47 -7.04 -4.27
CA GLY A 110 -6.05 -7.24 -3.94
C GLY A 110 -5.19 -5.98 -3.96
N CYS A 111 -3.87 -6.20 -3.92
CA CYS A 111 -2.85 -5.15 -3.94
C CYS A 111 -3.01 -4.16 -5.08
N MET A 112 -3.35 -4.68 -6.26
CA MET A 112 -3.35 -3.96 -7.53
C MET A 112 -4.77 -3.65 -8.03
N GLN A 113 -5.80 -3.95 -7.25
CA GLN A 113 -7.21 -3.73 -7.57
C GLN A 113 -7.58 -4.24 -8.98
N VAL A 114 -7.21 -5.50 -9.25
CA VAL A 114 -7.55 -6.15 -10.51
C VAL A 114 -9.05 -6.39 -10.57
N ASN A 115 -9.69 -5.88 -11.64
CA ASN A 115 -11.14 -5.99 -11.82
C ASN A 115 -11.56 -7.37 -12.32
N LEU A 116 -12.37 -8.09 -11.55
CA LEU A 116 -12.80 -9.46 -11.87
C LEU A 116 -13.76 -9.55 -13.07
N LEU A 117 -14.45 -8.45 -13.42
CA LEU A 117 -15.33 -8.42 -14.58
C LEU A 117 -14.56 -8.11 -15.87
N ALA A 118 -13.63 -7.15 -15.80
CA ALA A 118 -12.81 -6.75 -16.93
C ALA A 118 -11.74 -7.79 -17.27
N HIS A 119 -11.28 -8.55 -16.29
CA HIS A 119 -10.21 -9.55 -16.40
C HIS A 119 -10.68 -10.91 -15.89
N PRO A 120 -11.68 -11.56 -16.56
CA PRO A 120 -12.29 -12.80 -16.05
C PRO A 120 -11.32 -13.99 -15.98
N ASP A 121 -10.25 -13.96 -16.80
CA ASP A 121 -9.24 -15.02 -16.90
C ASP A 121 -7.96 -14.71 -16.12
N ALA A 122 -7.95 -13.61 -15.34
CA ALA A 122 -6.76 -13.20 -14.58
C ALA A 122 -6.34 -14.23 -13.53
N PHE A 123 -7.35 -14.88 -12.91
CA PHE A 123 -7.17 -15.81 -11.79
C PHE A 123 -8.13 -17.00 -11.90
N ALA A 124 -7.65 -18.20 -11.62
CA ALA A 124 -8.48 -19.38 -11.59
C ALA A 124 -9.43 -19.39 -10.38
N THR A 125 -9.07 -18.76 -9.28
CA THR A 125 -9.85 -18.74 -8.03
C THR A 125 -9.72 -17.40 -7.31
N LEU A 126 -10.67 -17.10 -6.39
CA LEU A 126 -10.54 -15.94 -5.50
C LEU A 126 -9.34 -16.06 -4.54
N ASP A 127 -8.94 -17.28 -4.20
CA ASP A 127 -7.75 -17.49 -3.37
C ASP A 127 -6.49 -17.02 -4.09
N GLU A 128 -6.37 -17.32 -5.37
CA GLU A 128 -5.30 -16.83 -6.24
C GLU A 128 -5.39 -15.30 -6.46
N ALA A 129 -6.60 -14.77 -6.66
CA ALA A 129 -6.82 -13.34 -6.86
C ALA A 129 -6.35 -12.48 -5.67
N PHE A 130 -6.47 -13.01 -4.46
CA PHE A 130 -5.98 -12.38 -3.23
C PHE A 130 -4.57 -12.83 -2.82
N GLU A 131 -3.91 -13.71 -3.58
CA GLU A 131 -2.50 -13.99 -3.33
C GLU A 131 -1.65 -12.82 -3.84
N PRO A 132 -0.89 -12.10 -2.97
CA PRO A 132 -0.13 -10.92 -3.40
C PRO A 132 0.76 -11.20 -4.60
N ARG A 133 1.43 -12.35 -4.63
CA ARG A 133 2.30 -12.77 -5.73
C ARG A 133 1.54 -12.87 -7.06
N SER A 134 0.41 -13.53 -7.08
CA SER A 134 -0.40 -13.73 -8.28
C SER A 134 -1.05 -12.43 -8.74
N ASN A 135 -1.59 -11.66 -7.78
CA ASN A 135 -2.25 -10.38 -8.04
C ASN A 135 -1.29 -9.36 -8.67
N VAL A 136 -0.10 -9.17 -8.07
CA VAL A 136 0.90 -8.24 -8.58
C VAL A 136 1.55 -8.74 -9.87
N ALA A 137 1.80 -10.05 -10.00
CA ALA A 137 2.34 -10.63 -11.23
C ALA A 137 1.42 -10.43 -12.43
N TYR A 138 0.10 -10.62 -12.24
CA TYR A 138 -0.89 -10.34 -13.27
C TYR A 138 -0.88 -8.86 -13.67
N ALA A 139 -0.95 -7.97 -12.69
CA ALA A 139 -0.95 -6.53 -12.92
C ALA A 139 0.31 -6.05 -13.66
N GLY A 140 1.46 -6.64 -13.34
CA GLY A 140 2.72 -6.35 -14.05
C GLY A 140 2.66 -6.74 -15.51
N ARG A 141 2.14 -7.93 -15.85
CA ARG A 141 1.95 -8.34 -17.26
C ARG A 141 1.00 -7.40 -17.98
N PHE A 142 -0.13 -7.08 -17.39
CA PHE A 142 -1.11 -6.15 -17.97
C PHE A 142 -0.51 -4.75 -18.18
N LEU A 143 0.28 -4.24 -17.24
CA LEU A 143 0.97 -2.97 -17.40
C LEU A 143 2.01 -3.00 -18.54
N ASN A 144 2.72 -4.11 -18.73
CA ASN A 144 3.62 -4.30 -19.86
C ASN A 144 2.89 -4.35 -21.21
N GLU A 145 1.72 -4.98 -21.27
CA GLU A 145 0.86 -4.97 -22.46
C GLU A 145 0.44 -3.55 -22.82
N LEU A 146 0.04 -2.74 -21.84
CA LEU A 146 -0.28 -1.33 -22.04
C LEU A 146 0.95 -0.51 -22.47
N TYR A 147 2.12 -0.77 -21.88
CA TYR A 147 3.36 -0.12 -22.31
C TYR A 147 3.74 -0.44 -23.76
N ASN A 148 3.54 -1.68 -24.19
CA ASN A 148 3.78 -2.07 -25.59
C ASN A 148 2.87 -1.35 -26.58
N GLN A 149 1.67 -0.95 -26.14
CA GLN A 149 0.73 -0.15 -26.94
C GLN A 149 1.06 1.34 -26.92
N ASP A 150 1.43 1.87 -25.76
CA ASP A 150 1.57 3.30 -25.51
C ASP A 150 3.00 3.84 -25.74
N GLY A 151 4.01 2.98 -25.62
CA GLY A 151 5.43 3.35 -25.67
C GLY A 151 5.89 4.26 -24.51
N ASN A 152 5.03 4.49 -23.50
CA ASN A 152 5.30 5.40 -22.38
C ASN A 152 4.71 4.86 -21.09
N TRP A 153 5.55 4.69 -20.05
CA TRP A 153 5.14 4.14 -18.77
C TRP A 153 4.10 4.99 -18.02
N GLY A 154 4.21 6.31 -18.10
CA GLY A 154 3.22 7.20 -17.48
C GLY A 154 1.86 7.10 -18.15
N GLN A 155 1.83 6.85 -19.47
CA GLN A 155 0.58 6.63 -20.20
C GLN A 155 0.03 5.23 -19.92
N ALA A 156 0.88 4.21 -19.96
CA ALA A 156 0.51 2.84 -19.60
C ALA A 156 -0.10 2.77 -18.19
N GLY A 157 0.52 3.48 -17.23
CA GLY A 157 -0.04 3.60 -15.88
C GLY A 157 -1.40 4.32 -15.84
N ALA A 158 -1.62 5.33 -16.68
CA ALA A 158 -2.92 5.97 -16.81
C ALA A 158 -3.97 5.01 -17.37
N HIS A 159 -3.62 4.27 -18.42
CA HIS A 159 -4.50 3.29 -19.07
C HIS A 159 -4.72 2.03 -18.22
N TYR A 160 -3.83 1.74 -17.28
CA TYR A 160 -4.06 0.70 -16.26
C TYR A 160 -5.36 0.96 -15.50
N HIS A 161 -5.65 2.22 -15.20
CA HIS A 161 -6.86 2.63 -14.53
C HIS A 161 -8.05 2.76 -15.48
N SER A 162 -7.89 3.46 -16.60
CA SER A 162 -8.96 3.66 -17.58
C SER A 162 -8.41 4.10 -18.94
N GLN A 163 -9.01 3.59 -20.01
CA GLN A 163 -8.78 4.05 -21.38
C GLN A 163 -9.51 5.37 -21.70
N THR A 164 -10.44 5.79 -20.83
CA THR A 164 -11.21 7.03 -20.99
C THR A 164 -10.37 8.24 -20.60
N PRO A 165 -10.08 9.21 -21.50
CA PRO A 165 -9.16 10.30 -21.22
C PRO A 165 -9.52 11.15 -19.98
N SER A 166 -10.82 11.40 -19.73
CA SER A 166 -11.29 12.16 -18.57
C SER A 166 -11.00 11.49 -17.22
N GLU A 167 -10.79 10.18 -17.22
CA GLU A 167 -10.44 9.39 -16.04
C GLU A 167 -8.93 9.10 -15.97
N ALA A 168 -8.34 8.77 -17.12
CA ALA A 168 -6.92 8.46 -17.24
C ALA A 168 -6.02 9.64 -16.83
N MET A 169 -6.37 10.88 -17.23
CA MET A 169 -5.52 12.05 -17.00
C MET A 169 -5.39 12.44 -15.52
N PRO A 170 -6.48 12.55 -14.74
CA PRO A 170 -6.36 12.78 -13.28
C PRO A 170 -5.64 11.66 -12.55
N TYR A 171 -5.88 10.42 -12.97
CA TYR A 171 -5.16 9.27 -12.40
C TYR A 171 -3.67 9.34 -12.70
N LYS A 172 -3.28 9.66 -13.96
CA LYS A 172 -1.88 9.85 -14.35
C LYS A 172 -1.17 10.87 -13.47
N ALA A 173 -1.79 12.03 -13.25
CA ALA A 173 -1.21 13.07 -12.41
C ALA A 173 -0.96 12.58 -10.97
N LYS A 174 -1.94 11.87 -10.40
CA LYS A 174 -1.81 11.26 -9.06
C LYS A 174 -0.72 10.20 -9.03
N LEU A 175 -0.70 9.30 -10.02
CA LEU A 175 0.29 8.22 -10.11
C LEU A 175 1.70 8.78 -10.21
N MET A 176 1.93 9.76 -11.09
CA MET A 176 3.26 10.37 -11.27
C MET A 176 3.77 11.00 -9.98
N ALA A 177 2.92 11.73 -9.25
CA ALA A 177 3.30 12.31 -7.95
C ALA A 177 3.67 11.25 -6.91
N VAL A 178 2.93 10.13 -6.86
CA VAL A 178 3.23 9.01 -5.95
C VAL A 178 4.52 8.30 -6.38
N TRP A 179 4.72 8.11 -7.68
CA TRP A 179 5.90 7.45 -8.23
C TRP A 179 7.17 8.26 -7.97
N ASP A 180 7.14 9.57 -8.22
CA ASP A 180 8.27 10.47 -7.93
C ASP A 180 8.63 10.45 -6.44
N LYS A 181 7.64 10.51 -5.57
CA LYS A 181 7.85 10.38 -4.12
C LYS A 181 8.46 9.04 -3.73
N ALA A 182 7.97 7.94 -4.30
CA ALA A 182 8.46 6.60 -4.00
C ALA A 182 9.93 6.40 -4.42
N ARG A 183 10.33 6.97 -5.57
CA ARG A 183 11.73 6.98 -6.05
C ARG A 183 12.62 7.85 -5.17
N GLY A 184 12.20 9.06 -4.82
CA GLY A 184 12.98 9.95 -3.96
C GLY A 184 13.28 9.36 -2.58
N HIS A 185 12.36 8.58 -2.01
CA HIS A 185 12.63 7.84 -0.76
C HIS A 185 13.60 6.68 -0.94
N ALA A 186 13.62 6.02 -2.10
CA ALA A 186 14.57 4.96 -2.42
C ALA A 186 15.98 5.54 -2.54
N ASP A 187 16.15 6.63 -3.28
CA ASP A 187 17.43 7.30 -3.45
C ASP A 187 18.02 7.79 -2.12
N THR A 188 17.19 8.36 -1.25
CA THR A 188 17.61 8.78 0.10
C THR A 188 18.06 7.60 0.96
N ARG A 189 17.40 6.44 0.88
CA ARG A 189 17.81 5.23 1.62
C ARG A 189 19.14 4.69 1.14
N VAL A 190 19.36 4.65 -0.18
CA VAL A 190 20.64 4.22 -0.76
C VAL A 190 21.76 5.15 -0.32
N GLN A 191 21.51 6.46 -0.33
CA GLN A 191 22.50 7.46 0.10
C GLN A 191 22.81 7.37 1.60
N LEU A 192 21.82 7.12 2.45
CA LEU A 192 22.05 6.89 3.88
C LEU A 192 22.80 5.59 4.15
N ALA A 193 22.47 4.51 3.45
CA ALA A 193 23.16 3.23 3.59
C ALA A 193 24.63 3.32 3.16
N SER A 194 24.94 4.02 2.08
CA SER A 194 26.34 4.27 1.66
C SER A 194 27.11 5.12 2.65
N LEU A 195 26.47 6.13 3.27
CA LEU A 195 27.09 6.93 4.33
C LEU A 195 27.34 6.11 5.61
N GLU A 196 26.43 5.21 5.98
CA GLU A 196 26.63 4.29 7.12
C GLU A 196 27.77 3.31 6.85
N GLU A 197 27.92 2.83 5.63
CA GLU A 197 29.02 1.95 5.21
C GLU A 197 30.36 2.71 5.22
N GLU A 198 30.42 3.95 4.72
CA GLU A 198 31.59 4.80 4.79
C GLU A 198 31.98 5.13 6.25
N VAL A 199 31.03 5.46 7.11
CA VAL A 199 31.25 5.69 8.54
C VAL A 199 31.73 4.42 9.25
N SER A 200 31.19 3.26 8.87
CA SER A 200 31.61 1.95 9.41
C SER A 200 33.03 1.59 8.95
N ALA A 201 33.36 1.83 7.70
CA ALA A 201 34.70 1.62 7.15
C ALA A 201 35.76 2.56 7.72
N ALA A 202 35.36 3.81 8.05
CA ALA A 202 36.23 4.80 8.70
C ALA A 202 36.49 4.49 10.19
N ARG A 203 35.75 3.58 10.79
CA ARG A 203 35.98 3.08 12.17
C ARG A 203 37.04 1.95 12.18
N LEU A 204 38.25 2.25 11.72
CA LEU A 204 39.42 1.45 12.05
C LEU A 204 39.83 1.70 13.52
N PRO A 205 40.37 0.70 14.22
CA PRO A 205 40.61 0.79 15.65
C PRO A 205 41.83 1.68 15.95
N LEU A 206 41.64 2.96 16.09
CA LEU A 206 42.62 3.84 16.73
C LEU A 206 42.12 4.13 18.14
N GLY A 207 42.77 3.51 19.11
CA GLY A 207 42.65 3.87 20.50
C GLY A 207 43.19 5.27 20.71
N ILE A 208 42.31 6.25 20.64
CA ILE A 208 42.62 7.64 21.04
C ILE A 208 41.64 8.00 22.15
N VAL A 209 42.22 8.13 23.34
CA VAL A 209 41.56 8.70 24.52
C VAL A 209 41.32 10.17 24.25
N PHE A 210 40.06 10.58 24.13
CA PHE A 210 39.73 12.02 24.10
C PHE A 210 39.57 12.53 25.51
N ALA A 211 40.43 13.47 25.85
CA ALA A 211 40.27 14.35 27.01
C ALA A 211 39.03 15.22 26.80
N THR A 212 38.16 15.23 27.79
CA THR A 212 36.94 16.04 27.83
C THR A 212 37.31 17.46 28.21
N ASP A 213 37.29 18.41 27.26
CA ASP A 213 37.19 19.81 27.56
C ASP A 213 35.79 20.32 27.19
N HIS A 214 35.03 20.66 28.22
CA HIS A 214 33.69 21.18 28.12
C HIS A 214 33.75 22.70 27.90
N ALA A 215 33.39 23.16 26.70
CA ALA A 215 32.92 24.51 26.50
C ALA A 215 31.44 24.50 26.11
N PRO A 216 30.56 25.29 26.73
CA PRO A 216 29.14 25.27 26.42
C PRO A 216 28.87 26.04 25.13
N ALA A 217 28.42 25.33 24.10
CA ALA A 217 27.86 25.93 22.88
C ALA A 217 26.54 26.65 23.21
N ARG A 218 26.48 27.95 22.97
CA ARG A 218 25.29 28.78 23.04
C ARG A 218 24.21 28.20 22.13
N ALA A 219 23.03 27.96 22.70
CA ALA A 219 21.82 27.67 21.98
C ALA A 219 21.47 28.83 21.04
N ALA A 220 21.43 28.58 19.75
CA ALA A 220 20.81 29.47 18.79
C ALA A 220 19.30 29.28 18.89
N GLU A 221 18.61 30.29 19.38
CA GLU A 221 17.14 30.39 19.34
C GLU A 221 16.68 30.44 17.86
N GLY A 222 16.28 29.31 17.33
CA GLY A 222 15.62 29.16 16.03
C GLY A 222 14.13 29.44 16.14
N THR A 223 13.70 30.47 15.48
CA THR A 223 12.38 31.12 15.44
C THR A 223 11.20 30.17 15.21
N ALA A 224 10.20 30.27 16.05
CA ALA A 224 8.92 29.54 16.06
C ALA A 224 8.02 29.61 14.79
N PRO A 225 8.19 30.52 13.80
CA PRO A 225 7.32 30.60 12.62
C PRO A 225 7.48 29.45 11.63
N ALA A 226 8.65 28.86 11.48
CA ALA A 226 8.90 27.80 10.50
C ALA A 226 8.14 26.46 10.80
N LYS A 227 7.85 26.20 12.06
CA LYS A 227 7.15 24.97 12.48
C LYS A 227 5.65 25.02 12.20
N ASN A 228 5.04 26.19 12.32
CA ASN A 228 3.62 26.39 12.04
C ASN A 228 3.34 26.41 10.53
N GLU A 229 4.25 26.93 9.71
CA GLU A 229 4.14 26.91 8.26
C GLU A 229 4.29 25.50 7.69
N ALA A 230 5.19 24.69 8.23
CA ALA A 230 5.36 23.29 7.86
C ALA A 230 4.12 22.45 8.23
N LEU A 231 3.52 22.70 9.40
CA LEU A 231 2.28 22.06 9.82
C LEU A 231 1.09 22.45 8.91
N ALA A 232 0.95 23.74 8.58
CA ALA A 232 -0.11 24.23 7.69
C ALA A 232 0.04 23.68 6.27
N ARG A 233 1.26 23.51 5.75
CA ARG A 233 1.52 22.85 4.46
C ARG A 233 1.11 21.39 4.48
N THR A 234 1.47 20.64 5.51
CA THR A 234 1.07 19.22 5.65
C THR A 234 -0.44 19.04 5.80
N GLU A 235 -1.13 19.94 6.47
CA GLU A 235 -2.61 19.93 6.56
C GLU A 235 -3.28 20.27 5.24
N ALA A 236 -2.75 21.26 4.49
CA ALA A 236 -3.23 21.61 3.17
C ALA A 236 -3.02 20.46 2.16
N GLU A 237 -1.87 19.80 2.19
CA GLU A 237 -1.57 18.61 1.38
C GLU A 237 -2.50 17.44 1.71
N ARG A 238 -2.77 17.18 3.00
CA ARG A 238 -3.75 16.16 3.43
C ARG A 238 -5.17 16.48 2.98
N ALA A 239 -5.58 17.74 3.08
CA ALA A 239 -6.89 18.20 2.61
C ALA A 239 -7.00 18.12 1.08
N ALA A 240 -5.94 18.41 0.33
CA ALA A 240 -5.88 18.25 -1.11
C ALA A 240 -5.95 16.77 -1.53
N ALA A 241 -5.20 15.90 -0.85
CA ALA A 241 -5.23 14.45 -1.07
C ALA A 241 -6.61 13.84 -0.78
N LYS A 242 -7.27 14.30 0.30
CA LYS A 242 -8.63 13.88 0.62
C LYS A 242 -9.63 14.30 -0.45
N ARG A 243 -9.58 15.57 -0.89
CA ARG A 243 -10.45 16.06 -1.98
C ARG A 243 -10.26 15.29 -3.28
N SER A 244 -9.01 14.97 -3.64
CA SER A 244 -8.68 14.17 -4.82
C SER A 244 -9.24 12.74 -4.71
N ALA A 245 -9.11 12.09 -3.53
CA ALA A 245 -9.66 10.78 -3.29
C ALA A 245 -11.21 10.76 -3.30
N ASP A 246 -11.84 11.82 -2.80
CA ASP A 246 -13.29 11.95 -2.81
C ASP A 246 -13.82 12.23 -4.23
N ALA A 247 -13.14 13.07 -5.01
CA ALA A 247 -13.46 13.30 -6.42
C ALA A 247 -13.32 12.02 -7.27
N TYR A 248 -12.28 11.24 -7.03
CA TYR A 248 -12.09 9.94 -7.67
C TYR A 248 -13.22 8.96 -7.37
N ARG A 249 -13.63 8.85 -6.10
CA ARG A 249 -14.77 8.01 -5.71
C ARG A 249 -16.07 8.44 -6.38
N GLN A 250 -16.31 9.74 -6.47
CA GLN A 250 -17.48 10.31 -7.15
C GLN A 250 -17.47 9.99 -8.65
N ALA A 251 -16.35 10.17 -9.33
CA ALA A 251 -16.21 9.87 -10.75
C ALA A 251 -16.44 8.37 -11.05
N LYS A 252 -15.90 7.47 -10.21
CA LYS A 252 -16.15 6.02 -10.32
C LYS A 252 -17.61 5.66 -10.07
N LEU A 253 -18.27 6.33 -9.15
CA LEU A 253 -19.69 6.14 -8.89
C LEU A 253 -20.57 6.58 -10.06
N GLU A 254 -20.23 7.70 -10.71
CA GLU A 254 -20.92 8.20 -11.90
C GLU A 254 -20.70 7.28 -13.10
N GLU A 255 -19.48 6.81 -13.34
CA GLU A 255 -19.17 5.81 -14.37
C GLU A 255 -20.03 4.54 -14.19
N TYR A 256 -20.12 4.06 -12.94
CA TYR A 256 -20.96 2.91 -12.62
C TYR A 256 -22.44 3.18 -12.90
N ARG A 257 -22.96 4.37 -12.53
CA ARG A 257 -24.33 4.79 -12.80
C ARG A 257 -24.62 4.87 -14.31
N GLN A 258 -23.71 5.44 -15.08
CA GLN A 258 -23.84 5.55 -16.53
C GLN A 258 -23.82 4.16 -17.21
N LYS A 259 -22.89 3.29 -16.84
CA LYS A 259 -22.83 1.90 -17.35
C LYS A 259 -24.07 1.07 -17.00
N LYS A 260 -24.72 1.37 -15.88
CA LYS A 260 -25.96 0.69 -15.45
C LYS A 260 -27.24 1.34 -15.96
N GLY A 261 -27.19 2.40 -16.75
CA GLY A 261 -28.40 3.12 -17.20
C GLY A 261 -29.19 3.80 -16.07
N LEU A 262 -28.54 4.03 -14.92
CA LEU A 262 -29.14 4.65 -13.72
C LEU A 262 -28.93 6.17 -13.68
N ALA A 263 -28.48 6.77 -14.78
CA ALA A 263 -28.01 8.14 -14.82
C ALA A 263 -29.11 9.21 -14.63
N ASN A 264 -30.41 8.84 -14.58
CA ASN A 264 -31.53 9.81 -14.48
C ASN A 264 -32.66 9.34 -13.56
N ALA A 265 -32.36 8.86 -12.38
CA ALA A 265 -33.37 8.64 -11.34
C ALA A 265 -33.03 9.51 -10.13
N GLY A 266 -33.45 10.76 -10.15
CA GLY A 266 -33.32 11.71 -9.06
C GLY A 266 -34.05 12.98 -9.37
#